data_1ceeb772e57eef3164ec80b3526fe25f
#
_entry.id   1ceeb772e57eef3164ec80b3526fe25f
#
_cell.length_a   1.000
_cell.length_b   1.000
_cell.length_c   1.000
_cell.angle_alpha   90.00
_cell.angle_beta   90.00
_cell.angle_gamma   90.00
#
_symmetry.space_group_name_H-M   'P 1'
#
loop_
_entity.id
_entity.type
_entity.pdbx_description
1 polymer ?
#
loop_
_entity_poly.entity_id
_entity_poly.type
_entity_poly.pdbx_seq_one_letter_code
_entity_poly.pdbx_strand_id
1 'polypeptide(L)'
;MPRPIHATIHTESLRHNLARARQAAPDARVWAVVKANAYGHGIERAFEGLRGADGFALLDLNEAERVRTLGWRGPILLLEGVFEPRDLELCSRLNLWHTVHCDEQIAMLTAHKTQAPHRIFLKMNSGMNRLGFTPQRYRAAWTRLDALAQVDEISLMTHFSDADGAKGIAQQLAVFNAATRDLPGERTLSNSAATLRHGTDGGGEPLRSDWVRPGIAVYGSAPDFPEHDAAHWDLQPAMTLAAKLIGTQQLAAGDTIGYGSTFVADAPMRIGVVACGYADGYPRHCSTGTPVLVDGVRTRMIGRVSMDMITVDLTPVPDAGFGAEVTLWGRSQSGALLPIDEVAWAGGTVGYELMCALALRVPVGVE
;
A
#
# COMPACT_ATOMS: atom_id res chain seq x y z
N MET A 1 6.92 -26.46 18.01
CA MET A 1 6.73 -25.00 18.14
C MET A 1 6.86 -24.37 16.77
N PRO A 2 6.05 -23.36 16.42
CA PRO A 2 6.23 -22.64 15.18
C PRO A 2 7.61 -21.96 15.15
N ARG A 3 8.08 -21.61 13.95
CA ARG A 3 9.32 -20.81 13.77
C ARG A 3 9.19 -19.49 14.55
N PRO A 4 10.28 -18.97 15.14
CA PRO A 4 10.24 -17.75 15.94
C PRO A 4 10.26 -16.49 15.04
N ILE A 5 9.24 -16.36 14.19
CA ILE A 5 8.94 -15.21 13.35
C ILE A 5 7.46 -14.89 13.47
N HIS A 6 7.10 -13.63 13.50
CA HIS A 6 5.70 -13.18 13.53
C HIS A 6 5.56 -11.80 12.92
N ALA A 7 4.38 -11.49 12.42
CA ALA A 7 3.97 -10.15 12.07
C ALA A 7 2.90 -9.65 13.06
N THR A 8 2.94 -8.38 13.40
CA THR A 8 1.93 -7.71 14.24
C THR A 8 1.32 -6.57 13.46
N ILE A 9 -0.02 -6.54 13.39
CA ILE A 9 -0.77 -5.45 12.77
C ILE A 9 -1.22 -4.49 13.88
N HIS A 10 -0.85 -3.21 13.75
CA HIS A 10 -1.13 -2.16 14.72
C HIS A 10 -2.38 -1.37 14.31
N THR A 11 -3.51 -1.70 14.93
CA THR A 11 -4.81 -1.10 14.61
C THR A 11 -4.84 0.41 14.87
N GLU A 12 -4.21 0.87 15.94
CA GLU A 12 -4.12 2.30 16.28
C GLU A 12 -3.29 3.08 15.24
N SER A 13 -2.21 2.48 14.71
CA SER A 13 -1.43 3.10 13.63
C SER A 13 -2.25 3.28 12.36
N LEU A 14 -3.07 2.29 11.98
CA LEU A 14 -4.00 2.41 10.86
C LEU A 14 -4.99 3.57 11.07
N ARG A 15 -5.54 3.68 12.28
CA ARG A 15 -6.48 4.76 12.65
C ARG A 15 -5.81 6.12 12.61
N HIS A 16 -4.59 6.23 13.17
CA HIS A 16 -3.79 7.45 13.13
C HIS A 16 -3.49 7.87 11.69
N ASN A 17 -2.99 6.97 10.85
CA ASN A 17 -2.63 7.26 9.47
C ASN A 17 -3.85 7.66 8.61
N LEU A 18 -5.01 7.04 8.86
CA LEU A 18 -6.27 7.46 8.23
C LEU A 18 -6.65 8.90 8.65
N ALA A 19 -6.47 9.25 9.92
CA ALA A 19 -6.70 10.60 10.41
C ALA A 19 -5.72 11.62 9.77
N ARG A 20 -4.46 11.23 9.54
CA ARG A 20 -3.48 12.06 8.82
C ARG A 20 -3.92 12.35 7.39
N ALA A 21 -4.43 11.32 6.68
CA ALA A 21 -4.97 11.52 5.33
C ALA A 21 -6.18 12.48 5.33
N ARG A 22 -7.07 12.40 6.32
CA ARG A 22 -8.19 13.35 6.49
C ARG A 22 -7.72 14.78 6.76
N GLN A 23 -6.69 14.95 7.59
CA GLN A 23 -6.13 16.27 7.89
C GLN A 23 -5.47 16.92 6.66
N ALA A 24 -4.87 16.09 5.79
CA ALA A 24 -4.26 16.57 4.54
C ALA A 24 -5.30 16.96 3.47
N ALA A 25 -6.53 16.42 3.56
CA ALA A 25 -7.63 16.71 2.64
C ALA A 25 -8.95 16.91 3.41
N PRO A 26 -9.09 18.01 4.18
CA PRO A 26 -10.19 18.18 5.13
C PRO A 26 -11.58 18.28 4.48
N ASP A 27 -11.64 18.76 3.24
CA ASP A 27 -12.89 18.93 2.50
C ASP A 27 -13.26 17.70 1.66
N ALA A 28 -12.41 16.67 1.65
CA ALA A 28 -12.62 15.45 0.87
C ALA A 28 -13.03 14.27 1.75
N ARG A 29 -13.84 13.40 1.19
CA ARG A 29 -14.08 12.06 1.73
C ARG A 29 -12.89 11.14 1.43
N VAL A 30 -12.67 10.16 2.29
CA VAL A 30 -11.51 9.28 2.21
C VAL A 30 -11.92 7.84 1.88
N TRP A 31 -11.44 7.36 0.74
CA TRP A 31 -11.41 5.94 0.43
C TRP A 31 -10.21 5.29 1.13
N ALA A 32 -10.43 4.42 2.13
CA ALA A 32 -9.37 3.52 2.59
C ALA A 32 -9.12 2.46 1.52
N VAL A 33 -7.94 2.49 0.91
CA VAL A 33 -7.58 1.52 -0.15
C VAL A 33 -7.09 0.23 0.49
N VAL A 34 -7.89 -0.84 0.38
CA VAL A 34 -7.66 -2.15 1.04
C VAL A 34 -7.44 -3.30 0.08
N LYS A 35 -7.12 -3.01 -1.19
CA LYS A 35 -6.78 -4.03 -2.19
C LYS A 35 -5.58 -4.88 -1.76
N ALA A 36 -5.40 -6.03 -2.40
CA ALA A 36 -4.34 -6.99 -2.10
C ALA A 36 -4.35 -7.40 -0.61
N ASN A 37 -5.54 -7.77 -0.11
CA ASN A 37 -5.75 -8.18 1.27
C ASN A 37 -5.29 -7.12 2.27
N ALA A 38 -5.71 -5.85 2.05
CA ALA A 38 -5.27 -4.68 2.82
C ALA A 38 -3.73 -4.55 2.81
N TYR A 39 -3.12 -4.55 1.61
CA TYR A 39 -1.66 -4.48 1.44
C TYR A 39 -0.94 -5.54 2.30
N GLY A 40 -1.46 -6.78 2.32
CA GLY A 40 -0.88 -7.89 3.07
C GLY A 40 -1.21 -7.91 4.57
N HIS A 41 -1.82 -6.87 5.11
CA HIS A 41 -2.20 -6.81 6.54
C HIS A 41 -3.33 -7.78 6.91
N GLY A 42 -4.16 -8.14 5.92
CA GLY A 42 -5.40 -8.87 6.12
C GLY A 42 -6.58 -7.92 6.32
N ILE A 43 -7.61 -8.04 5.48
CA ILE A 43 -8.79 -7.17 5.53
C ILE A 43 -9.45 -7.22 6.90
N GLU A 44 -9.63 -8.42 7.48
CA GLU A 44 -10.25 -8.60 8.77
C GLU A 44 -9.47 -7.93 9.91
N ARG A 45 -8.12 -7.98 9.84
CA ARG A 45 -7.24 -7.37 10.85
C ARG A 45 -7.19 -5.86 10.74
N ALA A 46 -7.21 -5.32 9.50
CA ALA A 46 -7.14 -3.89 9.26
C ALA A 46 -8.49 -3.18 9.45
N PHE A 47 -9.60 -3.91 9.38
CA PHE A 47 -10.96 -3.35 9.30
C PHE A 47 -11.26 -2.36 10.43
N GLU A 48 -11.03 -2.74 11.68
CA GLU A 48 -11.35 -1.87 12.83
C GLU A 48 -10.52 -0.58 12.86
N GLY A 49 -9.25 -0.64 12.45
CA GLY A 49 -8.40 0.55 12.32
C GLY A 49 -8.86 1.50 11.19
N LEU A 50 -9.48 0.95 10.15
CA LEU A 50 -9.91 1.68 8.96
C LEU A 50 -11.40 2.01 8.95
N ARG A 51 -12.16 1.58 9.95
CA ARG A 51 -13.62 1.74 10.01
C ARG A 51 -14.07 3.20 10.00
N GLY A 52 -13.19 4.14 10.36
CA GLY A 52 -13.44 5.57 10.30
C GLY A 52 -13.35 6.18 8.89
N ALA A 53 -13.06 5.42 7.84
CA ALA A 53 -13.08 5.90 6.45
C ALA A 53 -14.52 6.21 5.99
N ASP A 54 -14.65 6.97 4.91
CA ASP A 54 -15.97 7.23 4.29
C ASP A 54 -16.35 6.11 3.31
N GLY A 55 -15.36 5.35 2.83
CA GLY A 55 -15.55 4.20 1.98
C GLY A 55 -14.31 3.32 1.91
N PHE A 56 -14.48 2.11 1.41
CA PHE A 56 -13.36 1.20 1.10
C PHE A 56 -13.16 1.10 -0.40
N ALA A 57 -11.90 1.08 -0.85
CA ALA A 57 -11.56 0.90 -2.26
C ALA A 57 -10.64 -0.31 -2.44
N LEU A 58 -11.00 -1.18 -3.36
CA LEU A 58 -10.36 -2.47 -3.58
C LEU A 58 -10.50 -2.91 -5.06
N LEU A 59 -10.09 -4.11 -5.41
CA LEU A 59 -10.16 -4.62 -6.79
C LEU A 59 -11.03 -5.85 -6.93
N ASP A 60 -10.99 -6.74 -5.94
CA ASP A 60 -11.56 -8.08 -6.03
C ASP A 60 -12.94 -8.16 -5.37
N LEU A 61 -13.88 -8.84 -6.03
CA LEU A 61 -15.23 -9.02 -5.52
C LEU A 61 -15.27 -9.85 -4.23
N ASN A 62 -14.35 -10.83 -4.06
CA ASN A 62 -14.26 -11.59 -2.82
C ASN A 62 -13.78 -10.69 -1.66
N GLU A 63 -12.87 -9.75 -1.92
CA GLU A 63 -12.47 -8.75 -0.92
C GLU A 63 -13.66 -7.87 -0.53
N ALA A 64 -14.51 -7.47 -1.50
CA ALA A 64 -15.72 -6.71 -1.23
C ALA A 64 -16.73 -7.50 -0.38
N GLU A 65 -16.94 -8.79 -0.66
CA GLU A 65 -17.79 -9.67 0.14
C GLU A 65 -17.26 -9.80 1.58
N ARG A 66 -15.95 -9.93 1.78
CA ARG A 66 -15.31 -9.96 3.11
C ARG A 66 -15.59 -8.67 3.88
N VAL A 67 -15.38 -7.50 3.26
CA VAL A 67 -15.70 -6.20 3.88
C VAL A 67 -17.17 -6.08 4.26
N ARG A 68 -18.11 -6.55 3.39
CA ARG A 68 -19.55 -6.60 3.71
C ARG A 68 -19.85 -7.55 4.87
N THR A 69 -19.19 -8.70 4.91
CA THR A 69 -19.36 -9.71 6.00
C THR A 69 -18.89 -9.17 7.34
N LEU A 70 -17.87 -8.30 7.37
CA LEU A 70 -17.44 -7.60 8.58
C LEU A 70 -18.41 -6.51 9.06
N GLY A 71 -19.53 -6.34 8.37
CA GLY A 71 -20.60 -5.42 8.75
C GLY A 71 -20.51 -4.02 8.15
N TRP A 72 -19.61 -3.77 7.23
CA TRP A 72 -19.56 -2.48 6.54
C TRP A 72 -20.79 -2.25 5.67
N ARG A 73 -21.44 -1.10 5.85
CA ARG A 73 -22.64 -0.69 5.09
C ARG A 73 -22.41 0.53 4.19
N GLY A 74 -21.28 1.21 4.38
CA GLY A 74 -20.88 2.37 3.57
C GLY A 74 -20.43 1.99 2.15
N PRO A 75 -20.01 2.97 1.35
CA PRO A 75 -19.54 2.76 -0.02
C PRO A 75 -18.36 1.78 -0.11
N ILE A 76 -18.33 0.97 -1.16
CA ILE A 76 -17.17 0.17 -1.59
C ILE A 76 -16.95 0.44 -3.08
N LEU A 77 -15.72 0.79 -3.46
CA LEU A 77 -15.32 1.10 -4.83
C LEU A 77 -14.41 0.04 -5.41
N LEU A 78 -14.81 -0.55 -6.55
CA LEU A 78 -13.94 -1.38 -7.39
C LEU A 78 -13.09 -0.47 -8.28
N LEU A 79 -11.77 -0.39 -8.01
CA LEU A 79 -10.84 0.56 -8.66
C LEU A 79 -10.51 0.23 -10.13
N GLU A 80 -10.79 -0.99 -10.57
CA GLU A 80 -10.62 -1.46 -11.95
C GLU A 80 -11.95 -1.80 -12.63
N GLY A 81 -13.05 -1.72 -11.87
CA GLY A 81 -14.38 -2.03 -12.38
C GLY A 81 -14.63 -3.53 -12.46
N VAL A 82 -15.40 -3.94 -13.45
CA VAL A 82 -15.85 -5.31 -13.67
C VAL A 82 -15.14 -5.92 -14.87
N PHE A 83 -14.93 -7.23 -14.84
CA PHE A 83 -14.24 -7.97 -15.91
C PHE A 83 -15.19 -8.86 -16.73
N GLU A 84 -16.33 -9.23 -16.14
CA GLU A 84 -17.35 -10.06 -16.79
C GLU A 84 -18.75 -9.48 -16.55
N PRO A 85 -19.72 -9.71 -17.46
CA PRO A 85 -21.10 -9.22 -17.28
C PRO A 85 -21.77 -9.67 -16.00
N ARG A 86 -21.46 -10.88 -15.49
CA ARG A 86 -22.01 -11.42 -14.23
C ARG A 86 -21.52 -10.63 -13.00
N ASP A 87 -20.40 -9.94 -13.08
CA ASP A 87 -19.87 -9.14 -11.97
C ASP A 87 -20.79 -7.97 -11.63
N LEU A 88 -21.52 -7.45 -12.63
CA LEU A 88 -22.51 -6.39 -12.43
C LEU A 88 -23.67 -6.82 -11.51
N GLU A 89 -24.07 -8.11 -11.54
CA GLU A 89 -25.07 -8.65 -10.62
C GLU A 89 -24.55 -8.63 -9.18
N LEU A 90 -23.27 -8.98 -8.98
CA LEU A 90 -22.61 -8.87 -7.66
C LEU A 90 -22.47 -7.43 -7.21
N CYS A 91 -22.11 -6.51 -8.12
CA CYS A 91 -22.08 -5.08 -7.82
C CYS A 91 -23.46 -4.57 -7.33
N SER A 92 -24.53 -4.95 -7.99
CA SER A 92 -25.90 -4.61 -7.55
C SER A 92 -26.24 -5.22 -6.18
N ARG A 93 -25.99 -6.54 -6.01
CA ARG A 93 -26.28 -7.26 -4.76
C ARG A 93 -25.53 -6.72 -3.56
N LEU A 94 -24.27 -6.38 -3.74
CA LEU A 94 -23.38 -5.90 -2.69
C LEU A 94 -23.36 -4.37 -2.58
N ASN A 95 -24.13 -3.66 -3.40
CA ASN A 95 -24.15 -2.20 -3.50
C ASN A 95 -22.72 -1.64 -3.65
N LEU A 96 -22.03 -2.08 -4.71
CA LEU A 96 -20.68 -1.64 -5.03
C LEU A 96 -20.71 -0.52 -6.05
N TRP A 97 -19.84 0.47 -5.87
CA TRP A 97 -19.49 1.46 -6.87
C TRP A 97 -18.33 0.90 -7.69
N HIS A 98 -18.26 1.19 -8.95
CA HIS A 98 -17.21 0.63 -9.78
C HIS A 98 -16.68 1.59 -10.83
N THR A 99 -15.40 1.42 -11.16
CA THR A 99 -14.72 2.19 -12.20
C THR A 99 -15.11 1.69 -13.58
N VAL A 100 -15.25 2.62 -14.54
CA VAL A 100 -15.39 2.34 -15.96
C VAL A 100 -14.22 3.02 -16.69
N HIS A 101 -13.43 2.24 -17.43
CA HIS A 101 -12.19 2.71 -18.06
C HIS A 101 -12.02 2.28 -19.52
N CYS A 102 -12.93 1.47 -20.08
CA CYS A 102 -12.89 0.99 -21.45
C CYS A 102 -14.30 0.80 -22.02
N ASP A 103 -14.39 0.65 -23.35
CA ASP A 103 -15.66 0.50 -24.05
C ASP A 103 -16.35 -0.83 -23.74
N GLU A 104 -15.60 -1.87 -23.46
CA GLU A 104 -16.12 -3.19 -23.08
C GLU A 104 -16.96 -3.11 -21.82
N GLN A 105 -16.52 -2.32 -20.81
CA GLN A 105 -17.29 -2.10 -19.58
C GLN A 105 -18.55 -1.29 -19.84
N ILE A 106 -18.52 -0.31 -20.75
CA ILE A 106 -19.74 0.39 -21.19
C ILE A 106 -20.70 -0.58 -21.88
N ALA A 107 -20.19 -1.47 -22.74
CA ALA A 107 -21.01 -2.47 -23.41
C ALA A 107 -21.65 -3.46 -22.44
N MET A 108 -20.91 -3.90 -21.41
CA MET A 108 -21.44 -4.73 -20.32
C MET A 108 -22.59 -4.03 -19.59
N LEU A 109 -22.41 -2.77 -19.20
CA LEU A 109 -23.47 -1.97 -18.55
C LEU A 109 -24.69 -1.81 -19.46
N THR A 110 -24.49 -1.52 -20.75
CA THR A 110 -25.58 -1.36 -21.73
C THR A 110 -26.43 -2.63 -21.86
N ALA A 111 -25.77 -3.79 -21.83
CA ALA A 111 -26.44 -5.10 -21.93
C ALA A 111 -27.04 -5.58 -20.59
N HIS A 112 -26.64 -4.98 -19.47
CA HIS A 112 -27.05 -5.44 -18.14
C HIS A 112 -28.51 -5.05 -17.82
N LYS A 113 -29.27 -6.04 -17.39
CA LYS A 113 -30.64 -5.83 -16.87
C LYS A 113 -30.59 -5.71 -15.35
N THR A 114 -30.44 -4.50 -14.86
CA THR A 114 -30.38 -4.24 -13.42
C THR A 114 -31.74 -3.80 -12.84
N GLN A 115 -31.98 -4.13 -11.58
CA GLN A 115 -33.11 -3.58 -10.80
C GLN A 115 -32.75 -2.30 -10.06
N ALA A 116 -31.45 -2.05 -9.85
CA ALA A 116 -30.91 -0.86 -9.21
C ALA A 116 -29.78 -0.28 -10.07
N PRO A 117 -29.81 1.00 -10.40
CA PRO A 117 -28.76 1.62 -11.22
C PRO A 117 -27.43 1.63 -10.47
N HIS A 118 -26.34 1.66 -11.26
CA HIS A 118 -24.98 1.65 -10.76
C HIS A 118 -24.43 3.07 -10.56
N ARG A 119 -23.64 3.26 -9.53
CA ARG A 119 -22.77 4.43 -9.36
C ARG A 119 -21.39 4.09 -9.90
N ILE A 120 -20.88 4.91 -10.79
CA ILE A 120 -19.65 4.64 -11.50
C ILE A 120 -18.63 5.77 -11.35
N PHE A 121 -17.37 5.41 -11.47
CA PHE A 121 -16.24 6.32 -11.58
C PHE A 121 -15.67 6.21 -13.00
N LEU A 122 -15.96 7.19 -13.85
CA LEU A 122 -15.39 7.22 -15.21
C LEU A 122 -13.92 7.64 -15.13
N LYS A 123 -13.04 6.74 -15.54
CA LYS A 123 -11.59 6.92 -15.41
C LYS A 123 -10.96 7.46 -16.67
N MET A 124 -10.20 8.55 -16.51
CA MET A 124 -9.37 9.16 -17.53
C MET A 124 -7.91 8.72 -17.41
N ASN A 125 -7.29 8.43 -18.54
CA ASN A 125 -5.84 8.42 -18.66
C ASN A 125 -5.35 9.84 -18.95
N SER A 126 -4.95 10.54 -17.90
CA SER A 126 -4.42 11.92 -18.01
C SER A 126 -2.89 11.98 -18.22
N GLY A 127 -2.24 10.81 -18.36
CA GLY A 127 -0.78 10.72 -18.61
C GLY A 127 -0.07 9.51 -18.02
N MET A 128 -0.71 8.73 -17.13
CA MET A 128 -0.10 7.53 -16.56
C MET A 128 0.02 6.36 -17.55
N ASN A 129 -0.78 6.34 -18.60
CA ASN A 129 -0.77 5.35 -19.68
C ASN A 129 -0.94 3.89 -19.22
N ARG A 130 -1.81 3.68 -18.20
CA ARG A 130 -2.14 2.35 -17.67
C ARG A 130 -3.57 1.93 -17.99
N LEU A 131 -4.56 2.65 -17.47
CA LEU A 131 -6.01 2.43 -17.70
C LEU A 131 -6.73 3.76 -17.78
N GLY A 132 -7.84 3.79 -18.53
CA GLY A 132 -8.73 4.95 -18.65
C GLY A 132 -8.91 5.39 -20.09
N PHE A 133 -10.01 6.09 -20.35
CA PHE A 133 -10.26 6.73 -21.65
C PHE A 133 -9.26 7.86 -21.89
N THR A 134 -8.81 8.01 -23.14
CA THR A 134 -7.99 9.17 -23.49
C THR A 134 -8.80 10.46 -23.33
N PRO A 135 -8.17 11.63 -23.12
CA PRO A 135 -8.87 12.89 -22.97
C PRO A 135 -9.83 13.19 -24.11
N GLN A 136 -9.46 12.82 -25.35
CA GLN A 136 -10.26 13.02 -26.57
C GLN A 136 -11.53 12.17 -26.60
N ARG A 137 -11.50 10.98 -25.99
CA ARG A 137 -12.62 10.04 -25.95
C ARG A 137 -13.47 10.16 -24.67
N TYR A 138 -12.95 10.86 -23.67
CA TYR A 138 -13.54 10.88 -22.32
C TYR A 138 -14.97 11.44 -22.31
N ARG A 139 -15.18 12.59 -22.96
CA ARG A 139 -16.51 13.21 -23.04
C ARG A 139 -17.53 12.33 -23.78
N ALA A 140 -17.13 11.67 -24.86
CA ALA A 140 -18.01 10.73 -25.58
C ALA A 140 -18.37 9.51 -24.72
N ALA A 141 -17.42 8.99 -23.92
CA ALA A 141 -17.69 7.92 -22.97
C ALA A 141 -18.65 8.37 -21.87
N TRP A 142 -18.46 9.58 -21.32
CA TRP A 142 -19.35 10.18 -20.34
C TRP A 142 -20.78 10.30 -20.89
N THR A 143 -20.96 10.88 -22.08
CA THR A 143 -22.29 11.03 -22.73
C THR A 143 -22.98 9.69 -22.94
N ARG A 144 -22.23 8.65 -23.32
CA ARG A 144 -22.80 7.30 -23.50
C ARG A 144 -23.29 6.72 -22.19
N LEU A 145 -22.54 6.90 -21.11
CA LEU A 145 -22.89 6.41 -19.77
C LEU A 145 -24.06 7.18 -19.16
N ASP A 146 -24.12 8.49 -19.33
CA ASP A 146 -25.20 9.37 -18.87
C ASP A 146 -26.56 9.04 -19.53
N ALA A 147 -26.52 8.50 -20.74
CA ALA A 147 -27.71 8.06 -21.45
C ALA A 147 -28.22 6.68 -21.01
N LEU A 148 -27.50 5.94 -20.16
CA LEU A 148 -27.87 4.60 -19.73
C LEU A 148 -28.79 4.64 -18.49
N ALA A 149 -29.95 4.04 -18.57
CA ALA A 149 -30.84 3.87 -17.39
C ALA A 149 -30.21 3.00 -16.28
N GLN A 150 -29.16 2.24 -16.59
CA GLN A 150 -28.38 1.43 -15.66
C GLN A 150 -27.38 2.24 -14.83
N VAL A 151 -27.18 3.52 -15.14
CA VAL A 151 -26.24 4.40 -14.44
C VAL A 151 -27.01 5.48 -13.69
N ASP A 152 -26.78 5.61 -12.38
CA ASP A 152 -27.40 6.60 -11.51
C ASP A 152 -26.52 7.86 -11.38
N GLU A 153 -25.22 7.64 -11.17
CA GLU A 153 -24.27 8.70 -10.89
C GLU A 153 -22.92 8.42 -11.57
N ILE A 154 -22.33 9.47 -12.15
CA ILE A 154 -21.02 9.41 -12.78
C ILE A 154 -20.06 10.34 -12.03
N SER A 155 -19.10 9.77 -11.32
CA SER A 155 -17.98 10.50 -10.75
C SER A 155 -16.79 10.48 -11.71
N LEU A 156 -15.94 11.50 -11.65
CA LEU A 156 -14.81 11.71 -12.55
C LEU A 156 -13.51 11.29 -11.86
N MET A 157 -12.73 10.41 -12.49
CA MET A 157 -11.54 9.82 -11.90
C MET A 157 -10.31 9.97 -12.79
N THR A 158 -9.16 10.23 -12.19
CA THR A 158 -7.84 9.97 -12.77
C THR A 158 -6.89 9.40 -11.73
N HIS A 159 -5.64 9.14 -12.12
CA HIS A 159 -4.57 8.71 -11.22
C HIS A 159 -3.25 9.33 -11.68
N PHE A 160 -2.58 10.04 -10.78
CA PHE A 160 -1.31 10.70 -11.06
C PHE A 160 -0.15 9.71 -11.00
N SER A 161 0.74 9.78 -11.98
CA SER A 161 1.92 8.91 -12.07
C SER A 161 3.14 9.46 -11.32
N ASP A 162 3.22 10.77 -11.17
CA ASP A 162 4.41 11.47 -10.70
C ASP A 162 4.14 12.36 -9.47
N ALA A 163 3.07 12.09 -8.71
CA ALA A 163 2.72 12.88 -7.53
C ALA A 163 3.77 12.79 -6.41
N ASP A 164 4.58 11.74 -6.41
CA ASP A 164 5.69 11.46 -5.52
C ASP A 164 7.03 12.05 -6.01
N GLY A 165 7.10 12.47 -7.27
CA GLY A 165 8.33 12.94 -7.90
C GLY A 165 8.34 14.42 -8.25
N ALA A 166 9.47 14.88 -8.78
CA ALA A 166 9.71 16.29 -9.13
C ALA A 166 8.79 16.84 -10.23
N LYS A 167 8.22 15.98 -11.10
CA LYS A 167 7.25 16.42 -12.12
C LYS A 167 5.92 16.85 -11.53
N GLY A 168 5.58 16.31 -10.36
CA GLY A 168 4.32 16.61 -9.68
C GLY A 168 3.07 16.27 -10.49
N ILE A 169 1.98 16.97 -10.23
CA ILE A 169 0.65 16.67 -10.80
C ILE A 169 0.18 17.68 -11.86
N ALA A 170 0.84 18.82 -12.00
CA ALA A 170 0.30 19.98 -12.74
C ALA A 170 -0.11 19.66 -14.18
N GLN A 171 0.75 18.95 -14.95
CA GLN A 171 0.47 18.61 -16.32
C GLN A 171 -0.75 17.66 -16.44
N GLN A 172 -0.78 16.60 -15.63
CA GLN A 172 -1.87 15.62 -15.66
C GLN A 172 -3.18 16.22 -15.17
N LEU A 173 -3.12 17.12 -14.19
CA LEU A 173 -4.27 17.87 -13.70
C LEU A 173 -4.83 18.83 -14.79
N ALA A 174 -3.96 19.56 -15.51
CA ALA A 174 -4.38 20.40 -16.60
C ALA A 174 -5.10 19.63 -17.72
N VAL A 175 -4.57 18.45 -18.09
CA VAL A 175 -5.20 17.55 -19.08
C VAL A 175 -6.58 17.10 -18.57
N PHE A 176 -6.67 16.68 -17.30
CA PHE A 176 -7.93 16.25 -16.70
C PHE A 176 -8.96 17.40 -16.68
N ASN A 177 -8.59 18.56 -16.18
CA ASN A 177 -9.48 19.72 -16.07
C ASN A 177 -9.98 20.20 -17.44
N ALA A 178 -9.12 20.20 -18.46
CA ALA A 178 -9.52 20.58 -19.83
C ALA A 178 -10.57 19.62 -20.41
N ALA A 179 -10.38 18.30 -20.24
CA ALA A 179 -11.29 17.28 -20.79
C ALA A 179 -12.59 17.15 -19.98
N THR A 180 -12.59 17.52 -18.68
CA THR A 180 -13.76 17.43 -17.81
C THR A 180 -14.47 18.78 -17.60
N ARG A 181 -14.05 19.84 -18.32
CA ARG A 181 -14.72 21.13 -18.24
C ARG A 181 -16.22 20.99 -18.46
N ASP A 182 -17.01 21.55 -17.54
CA ASP A 182 -18.47 21.55 -17.55
C ASP A 182 -19.14 20.15 -17.46
N LEU A 183 -18.37 19.09 -17.19
CA LEU A 183 -18.96 17.81 -16.83
C LEU A 183 -19.33 17.80 -15.34
N PRO A 184 -20.59 17.43 -15.02
CA PRO A 184 -21.00 17.26 -13.63
C PRO A 184 -20.39 15.99 -13.04
N GLY A 185 -20.43 15.87 -11.72
CA GLY A 185 -20.00 14.71 -10.96
C GLY A 185 -18.87 15.01 -10.00
N GLU A 186 -18.79 14.20 -8.94
CA GLU A 186 -17.72 14.25 -7.96
C GLU A 186 -16.39 13.84 -8.58
N ARG A 187 -15.30 14.32 -8.00
CA ARG A 187 -13.95 14.08 -8.49
C ARG A 187 -13.15 13.24 -7.53
N THR A 188 -12.41 12.27 -8.03
CA THR A 188 -11.43 11.51 -7.26
C THR A 188 -10.10 11.45 -8.01
N LEU A 189 -9.12 12.21 -7.55
CA LEU A 189 -7.87 12.44 -8.25
C LEU A 189 -6.67 11.89 -7.48
N SER A 190 -6.62 12.16 -6.16
CA SER A 190 -5.44 12.02 -5.33
C SER A 190 -5.22 10.59 -4.83
N ASN A 191 -4.03 10.04 -5.09
CA ASN A 191 -3.43 8.90 -4.39
C ASN A 191 -2.75 9.38 -3.08
N SER A 192 -1.98 8.52 -2.39
CA SER A 192 -1.28 8.89 -1.15
C SER A 192 -0.36 10.12 -1.33
N ALA A 193 0.48 10.10 -2.36
CA ALA A 193 1.41 11.20 -2.63
C ALA A 193 0.67 12.50 -2.95
N ALA A 194 -0.32 12.45 -3.83
CA ALA A 194 -1.11 13.63 -4.15
C ALA A 194 -1.88 14.17 -2.94
N THR A 195 -2.37 13.30 -2.06
CA THR A 195 -3.07 13.70 -0.84
C THR A 195 -2.17 14.43 0.14
N LEU A 196 -0.95 13.92 0.35
CA LEU A 196 -0.03 14.48 1.35
C LEU A 196 0.79 15.67 0.82
N ARG A 197 1.23 15.63 -0.45
CA ARG A 197 2.14 16.63 -1.04
C ARG A 197 1.44 17.76 -1.77
N HIS A 198 0.27 17.50 -2.35
CA HIS A 198 -0.38 18.40 -3.30
C HIS A 198 -1.76 18.84 -2.80
N GLY A 199 -1.81 19.52 -1.65
CA GLY A 199 -3.03 20.11 -1.13
C GLY A 199 -3.60 21.21 -2.05
N THR A 200 -2.78 21.72 -3.00
CA THR A 200 -3.20 22.70 -4.02
C THR A 200 -2.89 22.19 -5.44
N ASP A 201 -3.44 22.84 -6.45
CA ASP A 201 -3.24 22.54 -7.87
C ASP A 201 -1.86 22.98 -8.42
N GLY A 202 -1.00 23.53 -7.56
CA GLY A 202 0.30 24.13 -7.92
C GLY A 202 0.21 25.63 -8.24
N GLY A 203 -0.97 26.19 -8.36
CA GLY A 203 -1.24 27.63 -8.51
C GLY A 203 -1.68 28.32 -7.21
N GLY A 204 -1.71 27.57 -6.11
CA GLY A 204 -2.17 28.08 -4.80
C GLY A 204 -3.65 27.80 -4.52
N GLU A 205 -4.42 27.37 -5.50
CA GLU A 205 -5.80 26.95 -5.29
C GLU A 205 -5.87 25.51 -4.74
N PRO A 206 -6.84 25.19 -3.86
CA PRO A 206 -7.02 23.83 -3.35
C PRO A 206 -7.23 22.84 -4.48
N LEU A 207 -6.55 21.70 -4.41
CA LEU A 207 -6.77 20.60 -5.35
C LEU A 207 -8.20 20.07 -5.17
N ARG A 208 -9.06 20.36 -6.13
CA ARG A 208 -10.48 20.00 -6.07
C ARG A 208 -10.69 18.51 -6.28
N SER A 209 -10.76 17.78 -5.18
CA SER A 209 -11.02 16.34 -5.14
C SER A 209 -12.05 16.05 -4.05
N ASP A 210 -13.24 15.59 -4.42
CA ASP A 210 -14.31 15.28 -3.48
C ASP A 210 -14.03 13.99 -2.70
N TRP A 211 -13.17 13.14 -3.29
CA TRP A 211 -12.68 11.91 -2.69
C TRP A 211 -11.17 11.77 -2.90
N VAL A 212 -10.45 11.41 -1.84
CA VAL A 212 -9.04 11.01 -1.91
C VAL A 212 -8.90 9.49 -1.69
N ARG A 213 -7.86 8.89 -2.26
CA ARG A 213 -7.61 7.44 -2.24
C ARG A 213 -6.23 7.12 -1.64
N PRO A 214 -5.98 7.44 -0.36
CA PRO A 214 -4.74 7.05 0.27
C PRO A 214 -4.67 5.53 0.37
N GLY A 215 -3.56 4.97 -0.10
CA GLY A 215 -3.20 3.56 0.02
C GLY A 215 -2.03 3.43 0.98
N ILE A 216 -0.81 3.50 0.47
CA ILE A 216 0.41 3.21 1.22
C ILE A 216 0.56 4.05 2.50
N ALA A 217 0.17 5.33 2.47
CA ALA A 217 0.24 6.20 3.63
C ALA A 217 -0.60 5.67 4.80
N VAL A 218 -1.75 5.05 4.54
CA VAL A 218 -2.59 4.45 5.58
C VAL A 218 -1.90 3.30 6.29
N TYR A 219 -0.95 2.65 5.62
CA TYR A 219 -0.16 1.55 6.17
C TYR A 219 1.18 2.00 6.78
N GLY A 220 1.45 3.31 6.80
CA GLY A 220 2.59 3.88 7.51
C GLY A 220 3.90 3.90 6.75
N SER A 221 3.85 3.82 5.42
CA SER A 221 4.99 3.98 4.53
C SER A 221 4.89 5.31 3.78
N ALA A 222 6.00 6.02 3.64
CA ALA A 222 6.04 7.30 2.96
C ALA A 222 5.83 7.12 1.45
N PRO A 223 4.92 7.90 0.82
CA PRO A 223 4.65 7.72 -0.61
C PRO A 223 5.77 8.26 -1.50
N ASP A 224 6.70 9.02 -0.97
CA ASP A 224 7.76 9.76 -1.68
C ASP A 224 9.16 9.54 -1.08
N PHE A 225 9.37 8.44 -0.38
CA PHE A 225 10.71 8.06 0.09
C PHE A 225 11.66 7.87 -1.11
N PRO A 226 12.90 8.34 -1.09
CA PRO A 226 13.65 8.88 0.06
C PRO A 226 13.58 10.41 0.22
N GLU A 227 12.78 11.14 -0.55
CA GLU A 227 12.68 12.60 -0.43
C GLU A 227 12.15 12.99 0.96
N HIS A 228 11.10 12.29 1.43
CA HIS A 228 10.60 12.38 2.78
C HIS A 228 10.38 10.99 3.36
N ASP A 229 10.58 10.87 4.66
CA ASP A 229 10.31 9.64 5.41
C ASP A 229 8.90 9.62 6.03
N ALA A 230 8.53 8.51 6.65
CA ALA A 230 7.23 8.38 7.31
C ALA A 230 7.06 9.35 8.48
N ALA A 231 8.14 9.74 9.17
CA ALA A 231 8.09 10.69 10.27
C ALA A 231 7.78 12.11 9.79
N HIS A 232 8.29 12.52 8.62
CA HIS A 232 7.95 13.80 8.00
C HIS A 232 6.43 13.95 7.82
N TRP A 233 5.76 12.89 7.41
CA TRP A 233 4.31 12.86 7.20
C TRP A 233 3.52 12.53 8.46
N ASP A 234 4.18 12.32 9.60
CA ASP A 234 3.58 11.84 10.86
C ASP A 234 2.82 10.52 10.64
N LEU A 235 3.42 9.59 9.92
CA LEU A 235 2.88 8.26 9.69
C LEU A 235 3.48 7.25 10.66
N GLN A 236 2.66 6.31 11.11
CA GLN A 236 3.05 5.25 12.04
C GLN A 236 3.04 3.89 11.31
N PRO A 237 4.05 3.02 11.53
CA PRO A 237 4.05 1.70 10.91
C PRO A 237 2.82 0.90 11.35
N ALA A 238 2.04 0.43 10.39
CA ALA A 238 0.86 -0.40 10.64
C ALA A 238 1.18 -1.89 10.74
N MET A 239 2.39 -2.29 10.33
CA MET A 239 2.88 -3.67 10.45
C MET A 239 4.28 -3.68 11.03
N THR A 240 4.52 -4.58 11.99
CA THR A 240 5.85 -4.99 12.41
C THR A 240 6.11 -6.41 11.95
N LEU A 241 7.23 -6.67 11.29
CA LEU A 241 7.77 -8.02 11.10
C LEU A 241 8.96 -8.22 12.03
N ALA A 242 8.85 -9.19 12.92
CA ALA A 242 9.91 -9.52 13.88
C ALA A 242 10.21 -11.02 13.88
N ALA A 243 11.48 -11.34 14.13
CA ALA A 243 11.96 -12.70 14.28
C ALA A 243 12.91 -12.76 15.47
N LYS A 244 13.54 -13.93 15.69
CA LYS A 244 14.54 -14.10 16.76
C LYS A 244 15.87 -14.60 16.21
N LEU A 245 16.94 -14.30 16.92
CA LEU A 245 18.21 -14.98 16.71
C LEU A 245 18.07 -16.45 17.11
N ILE A 246 18.47 -17.34 16.19
CA ILE A 246 18.45 -18.80 16.36
C ILE A 246 19.86 -19.40 16.47
N GLY A 247 20.88 -18.57 16.40
CA GLY A 247 22.27 -18.96 16.54
C GLY A 247 23.19 -17.76 16.42
N THR A 248 24.40 -17.92 16.90
CA THR A 248 25.49 -16.93 16.77
C THR A 248 26.76 -17.64 16.34
N GLN A 249 27.64 -16.93 15.62
CA GLN A 249 28.96 -17.42 15.22
C GLN A 249 30.00 -16.34 15.47
N GLN A 250 31.25 -16.78 15.70
CA GLN A 250 32.42 -15.92 15.72
C GLN A 250 33.17 -16.10 14.40
N LEU A 251 33.48 -15.04 13.73
CA LEU A 251 34.26 -15.02 12.49
C LEU A 251 35.63 -14.45 12.76
N ALA A 252 36.66 -15.05 12.15
CA ALA A 252 37.98 -14.44 12.03
C ALA A 252 38.02 -13.49 10.82
N ALA A 253 39.00 -12.63 10.78
CA ALA A 253 39.27 -11.84 9.58
C ALA A 253 39.54 -12.78 8.38
N GLY A 254 38.90 -12.52 7.24
CA GLY A 254 38.93 -13.34 6.04
C GLY A 254 37.85 -14.41 5.93
N ASP A 255 37.12 -14.71 7.00
CA ASP A 255 35.97 -15.63 6.92
C ASP A 255 34.84 -15.05 6.08
N THR A 256 34.11 -15.93 5.40
CA THR A 256 33.02 -15.56 4.49
C THR A 256 31.66 -16.02 5.02
N ILE A 257 30.59 -15.37 4.56
CA ILE A 257 29.21 -15.69 4.98
C ILE A 257 28.32 -16.05 3.78
N GLY A 258 27.55 -17.13 3.97
CA GLY A 258 26.41 -17.50 3.17
C GLY A 258 26.72 -17.93 1.74
N TYR A 259 25.66 -18.04 0.93
CA TYR A 259 25.76 -18.49 -0.45
C TYR A 259 26.59 -17.53 -1.31
N GLY A 260 27.59 -18.08 -2.01
CA GLY A 260 28.47 -17.35 -2.90
C GLY A 260 29.52 -16.51 -2.19
N SER A 261 29.65 -16.62 -0.85
CA SER A 261 30.70 -15.96 -0.05
C SER A 261 30.83 -14.46 -0.36
N THR A 262 29.69 -13.78 -0.51
CA THR A 262 29.64 -12.37 -0.95
C THR A 262 30.01 -11.37 0.12
N PHE A 263 30.01 -11.78 1.37
CA PHE A 263 30.53 -11.01 2.50
C PHE A 263 31.81 -11.66 3.02
N VAL A 264 32.82 -10.85 3.25
CA VAL A 264 34.09 -11.25 3.85
C VAL A 264 34.29 -10.41 5.10
N ALA A 265 34.54 -11.03 6.24
CA ALA A 265 34.85 -10.32 7.48
C ALA A 265 36.23 -9.65 7.35
N ASP A 266 36.30 -8.33 7.49
CA ASP A 266 37.54 -7.56 7.45
C ASP A 266 38.30 -7.58 8.79
N ALA A 267 37.62 -7.91 9.87
CA ALA A 267 38.14 -8.08 11.23
C ALA A 267 37.37 -9.19 11.95
N PRO A 268 37.90 -9.70 13.07
CA PRO A 268 37.13 -10.61 13.93
C PRO A 268 35.78 -9.99 14.32
N MET A 269 34.68 -10.70 14.07
CA MET A 269 33.33 -10.19 14.37
C MET A 269 32.38 -11.28 14.85
N ARG A 270 31.35 -10.87 15.56
CA ARG A 270 30.26 -11.73 16.00
C ARG A 270 29.06 -11.52 15.12
N ILE A 271 28.43 -12.60 14.70
CA ILE A 271 27.24 -12.55 13.83
C ILE A 271 26.08 -13.31 14.44
N GLY A 272 24.86 -12.94 14.06
CA GLY A 272 23.62 -13.61 14.43
C GLY A 272 22.92 -14.20 13.21
N VAL A 273 22.37 -15.40 13.38
CA VAL A 273 21.48 -16.04 12.39
C VAL A 273 20.05 -15.81 12.84
N VAL A 274 19.23 -15.24 11.97
CA VAL A 274 17.84 -14.85 12.20
C VAL A 274 16.88 -15.82 11.54
N ALA A 275 15.79 -16.18 12.21
CA ALA A 275 14.76 -17.08 11.69
C ALA A 275 13.82 -16.37 10.70
N CYS A 276 14.36 -15.77 9.64
CA CYS A 276 13.61 -15.12 8.56
C CYS A 276 14.37 -15.24 7.25
N GLY A 277 13.66 -15.50 6.16
CA GLY A 277 14.23 -15.54 4.82
C GLY A 277 13.19 -15.27 3.73
N TYR A 278 13.56 -15.50 2.46
CA TYR A 278 12.67 -15.13 1.36
C TYR A 278 11.38 -15.96 1.30
N ALA A 279 11.33 -17.15 1.90
CA ALA A 279 10.10 -17.93 1.99
C ALA A 279 9.13 -17.39 3.07
N ASP A 280 9.57 -16.45 3.90
CA ASP A 280 8.72 -15.70 4.84
C ASP A 280 8.19 -14.40 4.23
N GLY A 281 8.67 -14.03 3.03
CA GLY A 281 8.34 -12.79 2.33
C GLY A 281 9.44 -11.72 2.42
N TYR A 282 10.59 -12.01 3.06
CA TYR A 282 11.70 -11.06 3.10
C TYR A 282 12.42 -11.00 1.75
N PRO A 283 12.71 -9.81 1.18
CA PRO A 283 13.20 -9.71 -0.19
C PRO A 283 14.52 -10.45 -0.41
N ARG A 284 14.54 -11.36 -1.40
CA ARG A 284 15.74 -12.16 -1.75
C ARG A 284 16.92 -11.30 -2.22
N HIS A 285 16.64 -10.13 -2.78
CA HIS A 285 17.61 -9.21 -3.33
C HIS A 285 18.14 -8.18 -2.33
N CYS A 286 17.65 -8.14 -1.10
CA CYS A 286 18.31 -7.42 -0.02
C CYS A 286 19.76 -7.89 0.13
N SER A 287 20.66 -6.94 0.27
CA SER A 287 22.12 -7.17 0.30
C SER A 287 22.73 -6.75 1.64
N THR A 288 24.01 -7.03 1.80
CA THR A 288 24.82 -6.49 2.92
C THR A 288 24.59 -4.99 3.07
N GLY A 289 24.31 -4.56 4.28
CA GLY A 289 24.00 -3.16 4.61
C GLY A 289 22.51 -2.88 4.83
N THR A 290 21.59 -3.79 4.41
CA THR A 290 20.16 -3.64 4.70
C THR A 290 19.94 -3.51 6.21
N PRO A 291 19.25 -2.46 6.70
CA PRO A 291 19.09 -2.21 8.12
C PRO A 291 18.17 -3.24 8.79
N VAL A 292 18.50 -3.59 10.02
CA VAL A 292 17.67 -4.36 10.97
C VAL A 292 17.86 -3.81 12.38
N LEU A 293 16.94 -4.10 13.30
CA LEU A 293 17.17 -3.83 14.73
C LEU A 293 17.36 -5.15 15.45
N VAL A 294 18.37 -5.24 16.33
CA VAL A 294 18.54 -6.35 17.27
C VAL A 294 18.38 -5.80 18.68
N ASP A 295 17.42 -6.30 19.45
CA ASP A 295 17.00 -5.76 20.74
C ASP A 295 16.80 -4.22 20.73
N GLY A 296 16.27 -3.71 19.61
CA GLY A 296 16.02 -2.29 19.38
C GLY A 296 17.24 -1.48 18.93
N VAL A 297 18.43 -2.06 18.89
CA VAL A 297 19.65 -1.40 18.43
C VAL A 297 19.84 -1.63 16.93
N ARG A 298 20.06 -0.54 16.18
CA ARG A 298 20.25 -0.58 14.73
C ARG A 298 21.57 -1.26 14.37
N THR A 299 21.45 -2.25 13.50
CA THR A 299 22.57 -2.93 12.85
C THR A 299 22.23 -3.23 11.40
N ARG A 300 22.91 -4.17 10.78
CA ARG A 300 22.77 -4.49 9.35
C ARG A 300 22.72 -5.99 9.09
N MET A 301 22.01 -6.35 8.04
CA MET A 301 22.12 -7.65 7.41
C MET A 301 23.47 -7.77 6.69
N ILE A 302 24.05 -8.96 6.69
CA ILE A 302 25.31 -9.28 6.00
C ILE A 302 25.17 -10.57 5.20
N GLY A 303 25.83 -10.61 4.04
CA GLY A 303 25.72 -11.72 3.09
C GLY A 303 24.40 -11.69 2.29
N ARG A 304 23.94 -12.85 1.86
CA ARG A 304 22.73 -13.03 1.04
C ARG A 304 21.59 -13.60 1.86
N VAL A 305 20.36 -13.16 1.54
CA VAL A 305 19.15 -13.76 2.09
C VAL A 305 19.02 -15.21 1.62
N SER A 306 18.85 -16.14 2.57
CA SER A 306 18.55 -17.54 2.33
C SER A 306 17.04 -17.80 2.35
N MET A 307 16.60 -19.03 2.05
CA MET A 307 15.18 -19.38 2.06
C MET A 307 14.52 -19.10 3.40
N ASP A 308 15.20 -19.48 4.49
CA ASP A 308 14.63 -19.47 5.84
C ASP A 308 15.45 -18.65 6.85
N MET A 309 16.58 -18.07 6.45
CA MET A 309 17.50 -17.40 7.35
C MET A 309 18.15 -16.18 6.70
N ILE A 310 18.44 -15.18 7.51
CA ILE A 310 19.37 -14.09 7.19
C ILE A 310 20.45 -14.02 8.28
N THR A 311 21.56 -13.38 7.96
CA THR A 311 22.67 -13.15 8.89
C THR A 311 22.81 -11.67 9.19
N VAL A 312 23.03 -11.32 10.45
CA VAL A 312 23.14 -9.94 10.93
C VAL A 312 24.47 -9.71 11.68
N ASP A 313 24.99 -8.50 11.59
CA ASP A 313 26.16 -8.04 12.32
C ASP A 313 25.78 -7.78 13.77
N LEU A 314 26.43 -8.44 14.75
CA LEU A 314 26.20 -8.24 16.18
C LEU A 314 27.26 -7.35 16.85
N THR A 315 28.17 -6.75 16.09
CA THR A 315 29.20 -5.85 16.64
C THR A 315 28.61 -4.72 17.48
N PRO A 316 27.50 -4.04 17.05
CA PRO A 316 26.85 -3.01 17.87
C PRO A 316 26.09 -3.54 19.10
N VAL A 317 25.85 -4.87 19.17
CA VAL A 317 24.99 -5.51 20.18
C VAL A 317 25.71 -6.73 20.76
N PRO A 318 26.84 -6.54 21.46
CA PRO A 318 27.72 -7.64 21.86
C PRO A 318 27.06 -8.64 22.81
N ASP A 319 26.03 -8.23 23.57
CA ASP A 319 25.31 -9.07 24.52
C ASP A 319 24.14 -9.86 23.90
N ALA A 320 23.73 -9.53 22.67
CA ALA A 320 22.62 -10.21 22.00
C ALA A 320 22.98 -11.69 21.73
N GLY A 321 22.09 -12.59 22.09
CA GLY A 321 22.28 -14.04 21.97
C GLY A 321 21.07 -14.77 21.40
N PHE A 322 21.08 -16.10 21.53
CA PHE A 322 19.95 -16.94 21.15
C PHE A 322 18.65 -16.42 21.79
N GLY A 323 17.62 -16.19 20.97
CA GLY A 323 16.32 -15.69 21.40
C GLY A 323 16.18 -14.17 21.42
N ALA A 324 17.26 -13.40 21.20
CA ALA A 324 17.18 -11.95 21.04
C ALA A 324 16.23 -11.55 19.92
N GLU A 325 15.48 -10.46 20.11
CA GLU A 325 14.55 -9.97 19.09
C GLU A 325 15.29 -9.36 17.90
N VAL A 326 14.80 -9.65 16.70
CA VAL A 326 15.23 -8.97 15.47
C VAL A 326 14.02 -8.38 14.78
N THR A 327 13.95 -7.05 14.76
CA THR A 327 12.93 -6.32 14.02
C THR A 327 13.42 -6.09 12.58
N LEU A 328 12.66 -6.60 11.62
CA LEU A 328 12.96 -6.54 10.19
C LEU A 328 12.36 -5.30 9.53
N TRP A 329 11.22 -4.82 10.04
CA TRP A 329 10.63 -3.50 9.86
C TRP A 329 9.54 -3.27 10.91
N GLY A 330 9.19 -2.02 11.13
CA GLY A 330 8.15 -1.62 12.07
C GLY A 330 8.71 -1.19 13.42
N ARG A 331 8.07 -1.58 14.50
CA ARG A 331 8.38 -1.18 15.87
C ARG A 331 8.92 -2.36 16.68
N SER A 332 10.10 -2.19 17.30
CA SER A 332 10.66 -3.16 18.24
C SER A 332 9.91 -3.14 19.59
N GLN A 333 10.10 -4.17 20.39
CA GLN A 333 9.55 -4.21 21.77
C GLN A 333 10.09 -3.07 22.66
N SER A 334 11.29 -2.56 22.39
CA SER A 334 11.84 -1.39 23.07
C SER A 334 11.26 -0.05 22.59
N GLY A 335 10.40 -0.05 21.56
CA GLY A 335 9.83 1.13 20.95
C GLY A 335 10.68 1.76 19.84
N ALA A 336 11.87 1.23 19.54
CA ALA A 336 12.68 1.69 18.41
C ALA A 336 11.98 1.40 17.08
N LEU A 337 12.10 2.31 16.11
CA LEU A 337 11.45 2.22 14.81
C LEU A 337 12.46 1.88 13.71
N LEU A 338 12.07 0.99 12.82
CA LEU A 338 12.72 0.73 11.54
C LEU A 338 11.68 0.90 10.43
N PRO A 339 11.66 2.04 9.73
CA PRO A 339 10.74 2.26 8.62
C PRO A 339 10.88 1.19 7.55
N ILE A 340 9.76 0.66 7.08
CA ILE A 340 9.75 -0.34 5.99
C ILE A 340 10.37 0.23 4.71
N ASP A 341 10.26 1.54 4.52
CA ASP A 341 10.81 2.27 3.36
C ASP A 341 12.33 2.13 3.26
N GLU A 342 13.04 2.19 4.39
CA GLU A 342 14.49 2.01 4.42
C GLU A 342 14.91 0.59 4.02
N VAL A 343 14.16 -0.41 4.48
CA VAL A 343 14.41 -1.82 4.14
C VAL A 343 14.10 -2.06 2.66
N ALA A 344 12.99 -1.52 2.17
CA ALA A 344 12.59 -1.60 0.78
C ALA A 344 13.62 -0.91 -0.13
N TRP A 345 14.07 0.28 0.24
CA TRP A 345 15.09 1.02 -0.50
C TRP A 345 16.41 0.24 -0.60
N ALA A 346 16.88 -0.33 0.50
CA ALA A 346 18.07 -1.18 0.52
C ALA A 346 17.91 -2.45 -0.34
N GLY A 347 16.67 -2.94 -0.48
CA GLY A 347 16.30 -4.03 -1.37
C GLY A 347 16.04 -3.61 -2.82
N GLY A 348 16.13 -2.31 -3.17
CA GLY A 348 15.83 -1.83 -4.52
C GLY A 348 14.35 -1.94 -4.91
N THR A 349 13.45 -1.83 -3.94
CA THR A 349 12.01 -1.93 -4.12
C THR A 349 11.26 -0.88 -3.28
N VAL A 350 9.97 -1.07 -3.06
CA VAL A 350 9.06 -0.16 -2.34
C VAL A 350 8.34 -0.87 -1.20
N GLY A 351 7.95 -0.13 -0.15
CA GLY A 351 7.26 -0.67 1.02
C GLY A 351 6.00 -1.48 0.69
N TYR A 352 5.29 -1.13 -0.40
CA TYR A 352 4.14 -1.87 -0.93
C TYR A 352 4.45 -3.36 -1.16
N GLU A 353 5.58 -3.63 -1.82
CA GLU A 353 5.97 -5.00 -2.17
C GLU A 353 6.29 -5.82 -0.92
N LEU A 354 7.02 -5.24 0.03
CA LEU A 354 7.38 -5.93 1.26
C LEU A 354 6.14 -6.35 2.06
N MET A 355 5.18 -5.44 2.22
CA MET A 355 3.95 -5.74 2.96
C MET A 355 3.11 -6.80 2.27
N CYS A 356 2.95 -6.69 0.95
CA CYS A 356 2.18 -7.65 0.16
C CYS A 356 2.85 -9.03 0.05
N ALA A 357 4.18 -9.10 0.18
CA ALA A 357 4.95 -10.33 0.07
C ALA A 357 4.91 -11.21 1.33
N LEU A 358 4.35 -10.73 2.45
CA LEU A 358 4.27 -11.48 3.70
C LEU A 358 3.64 -12.86 3.45
N ALA A 359 4.42 -13.92 3.70
CA ALA A 359 4.01 -15.29 3.38
C ALA A 359 3.00 -15.82 4.40
N LEU A 360 2.06 -16.66 3.93
CA LEU A 360 1.02 -17.26 4.77
C LEU A 360 1.55 -18.11 5.93
N ARG A 361 2.80 -18.58 5.85
CA ARG A 361 3.43 -19.34 6.94
C ARG A 361 3.88 -18.47 8.13
N VAL A 362 3.91 -17.14 7.97
CA VAL A 362 4.23 -16.22 9.07
C VAL A 362 2.96 -16.02 9.90
N PRO A 363 2.98 -16.35 11.20
CA PRO A 363 1.87 -16.03 12.09
C PRO A 363 1.64 -14.52 12.17
N VAL A 364 0.37 -14.09 12.11
CA VAL A 364 0.00 -12.68 12.18
C VAL A 364 -0.92 -12.43 13.36
N GLY A 365 -0.49 -11.57 14.27
CA GLY A 365 -1.27 -11.04 15.39
C GLY A 365 -1.82 -9.65 15.11
N VAL A 366 -2.70 -9.17 16.00
CA VAL A 366 -3.28 -7.81 15.99
C VAL A 366 -3.06 -7.19 17.36
N GLU A 367 -2.69 -5.93 17.39
CA GLU A 367 -2.52 -5.09 18.60
C GLU A 367 -3.32 -3.79 18.45
#